data_4073ce8bd1684b43f926f88e423e9969
#
_entry.id   4073ce8bd1684b43f926f88e423e9969
#
_cell.length_a   1.000
_cell.length_b   1.000
_cell.length_c   1.000
_cell.angle_alpha   90.00
_cell.angle_beta   90.00
_cell.angle_gamma   90.00
#
_symmetry.space_group_name_H-M   'P 1'
#
loop_
_entity.id
_entity.type
_entity.pdbx_description
1 polymer ?
#
loop_
_entity_poly.entity_id
_entity_poly.type
_entity_poly.pdbx_seq_one_letter_code
_entity_poly.pdbx_strand_id
1 'polypeptide(L)'
;SYLYGASDVTPYSTVNKLFSLVISIFSALLVPIWGDVTRAKTKGEWKYICYLTKKMYYLSVPFIIGTVFLIFQFRFISDIWLGVRIDYPVGMIPLGGIYCILTIWCNTHSYFTNGMEILREPKIIGIIQAIINIPLSLFFAEVLKMQATGVLLGTVVTMFIPVVALPIIVWKQLIKERGR
;
A
#
# COMPACT_ATOMS: atom_id res chain seq x y z
N SER A 1 -7.48 -21.54 0.26
CA SER A 1 -7.96 -22.59 1.20
C SER A 1 -7.46 -24.00 0.85
N TYR A 2 -6.94 -24.25 -0.35
CA TYR A 2 -6.43 -25.60 -0.74
C TYR A 2 -5.04 -25.90 -0.19
N LEU A 3 -4.24 -24.88 0.15
CA LEU A 3 -2.86 -25.04 0.63
C LEU A 3 -2.73 -24.88 2.16
N TYR A 4 -3.68 -24.23 2.82
CA TYR A 4 -3.62 -23.95 4.26
C TYR A 4 -4.96 -24.24 4.92
N GLY A 5 -4.94 -24.77 6.15
CA GLY A 5 -6.14 -25.11 6.91
C GLY A 5 -6.99 -23.88 7.29
N ALA A 6 -8.24 -24.11 7.67
CA ALA A 6 -9.15 -23.05 8.10
C ALA A 6 -8.62 -22.22 9.29
N SER A 7 -7.78 -22.82 10.13
CA SER A 7 -7.11 -22.16 11.27
C SER A 7 -6.19 -21.01 10.87
N ASP A 8 -5.53 -21.10 9.70
CA ASP A 8 -4.58 -20.08 9.25
C ASP A 8 -5.26 -18.97 8.43
N VAL A 9 -6.40 -19.28 7.82
CA VAL A 9 -7.18 -18.33 7.01
C VAL A 9 -7.80 -17.23 7.88
N THR A 10 -8.27 -17.56 9.07
CA THR A 10 -8.93 -16.60 9.97
C THR A 10 -7.99 -15.49 10.46
N PRO A 11 -6.78 -15.78 11.01
CA PRO A 11 -5.83 -14.73 11.40
C PRO A 11 -5.43 -13.83 10.24
N TYR A 12 -5.09 -14.40 9.09
CA TYR A 12 -4.70 -13.63 7.89
C TYR A 12 -5.84 -12.73 7.40
N SER A 13 -7.07 -13.27 7.32
CA SER A 13 -8.22 -12.49 6.87
C SER A 13 -8.56 -11.34 7.81
N THR A 14 -8.40 -11.53 9.12
CA THR A 14 -8.63 -10.49 10.13
C THR A 14 -7.61 -9.38 10.02
N VAL A 15 -6.31 -9.73 9.91
CA VAL A 15 -5.24 -8.75 9.70
C VAL A 15 -5.49 -7.95 8.43
N ASN A 16 -5.82 -8.63 7.33
CA ASN A 16 -6.07 -7.98 6.06
C ASN A 16 -7.29 -7.05 6.12
N LYS A 17 -8.40 -7.46 6.74
CA LYS A 17 -9.61 -6.63 6.86
C LYS A 17 -9.36 -5.35 7.64
N LEU A 18 -8.74 -5.41 8.81
CA LEU A 18 -8.50 -4.22 9.64
C LEU A 18 -7.57 -3.22 8.95
N PHE A 19 -6.45 -3.66 8.39
CA PHE A 19 -5.56 -2.75 7.66
C PHE A 19 -6.16 -2.25 6.35
N SER A 20 -6.98 -3.05 5.66
CA SER A 20 -7.70 -2.62 4.46
C SER A 20 -8.71 -1.52 4.74
N LEU A 21 -9.31 -1.45 5.93
CA LEU A 21 -10.17 -0.32 6.31
C LEU A 21 -9.38 1.00 6.31
N VAL A 22 -8.17 1.01 6.89
CA VAL A 22 -7.31 2.21 6.89
C VAL A 22 -6.94 2.61 5.46
N ILE A 23 -6.54 1.65 4.64
CA ILE A 23 -6.21 1.86 3.22
C ILE A 23 -7.43 2.43 2.47
N SER A 24 -8.62 1.88 2.69
CA SER A 24 -9.85 2.30 2.00
C SER A 24 -10.24 3.74 2.35
N ILE A 25 -10.17 4.10 3.63
CA ILE A 25 -10.46 5.46 4.09
C ILE A 25 -9.46 6.44 3.46
N PHE A 26 -8.16 6.13 3.49
CA PHE A 26 -7.14 6.96 2.85
C PHE A 26 -7.34 7.09 1.35
N SER A 27 -7.63 5.98 0.66
CA SER A 27 -7.87 5.97 -0.79
C SER A 27 -9.09 6.80 -1.18
N ALA A 28 -10.14 6.80 -0.37
CA ALA A 28 -11.32 7.63 -0.59
C ALA A 28 -10.97 9.14 -0.59
N LEU A 29 -9.99 9.57 0.23
CA LEU A 29 -9.50 10.95 0.22
C LEU A 29 -8.66 11.29 -1.02
N LEU A 30 -8.10 10.29 -1.70
CA LEU A 30 -7.32 10.49 -2.93
C LEU A 30 -8.18 10.64 -4.19
N VAL A 31 -9.43 10.14 -4.18
CA VAL A 31 -10.31 10.18 -5.35
C VAL A 31 -10.50 11.61 -5.91
N PRO A 32 -10.86 12.63 -5.11
CA PRO A 32 -10.99 13.99 -5.61
C PRO A 32 -9.67 14.57 -6.12
N ILE A 33 -8.54 14.15 -5.53
CA ILE A 33 -7.21 14.61 -5.92
C ILE A 33 -6.86 14.19 -7.35
N TRP A 34 -7.26 13.00 -7.77
CA TRP A 34 -7.07 12.56 -9.17
C TRP A 34 -7.69 13.58 -10.14
N GLY A 35 -8.97 13.97 -9.93
CA GLY A 35 -9.65 14.94 -10.78
C GLY A 35 -8.97 16.31 -10.78
N ASP A 36 -8.49 16.78 -9.63
CA ASP A 36 -7.77 18.04 -9.49
C ASP A 36 -6.43 18.01 -10.24
N VAL A 37 -5.68 16.91 -10.13
CA VAL A 37 -4.42 16.73 -10.88
C VAL A 37 -4.65 16.70 -12.38
N THR A 38 -5.67 16.00 -12.86
CA THR A 38 -6.02 15.96 -14.30
C THR A 38 -6.38 17.35 -14.82
N ARG A 39 -7.20 18.09 -14.07
CA ARG A 39 -7.59 19.48 -14.42
C ARG A 39 -6.40 20.43 -14.40
N ALA A 40 -5.54 20.33 -13.40
CA ALA A 40 -4.35 21.16 -13.30
C ALA A 40 -3.35 20.87 -14.43
N LYS A 41 -3.19 19.59 -14.81
CA LYS A 41 -2.37 19.20 -15.95
C LYS A 41 -2.87 19.84 -17.24
N THR A 42 -4.18 19.78 -17.54
CA THR A 42 -4.74 20.36 -18.77
C THR A 42 -4.57 21.89 -18.83
N LYS A 43 -4.49 22.55 -17.68
CA LYS A 43 -4.23 24.00 -17.59
C LYS A 43 -2.75 24.35 -17.54
N GLY A 44 -1.84 23.37 -17.46
CA GLY A 44 -0.40 23.62 -17.31
C GLY A 44 0.00 24.10 -15.92
N GLU A 45 -0.85 23.92 -14.90
CA GLU A 45 -0.65 24.37 -13.52
C GLU A 45 0.27 23.43 -12.71
N TRP A 46 1.49 23.17 -13.20
CA TRP A 46 2.42 22.22 -12.60
C TRP A 46 2.87 22.56 -11.18
N LYS A 47 2.90 23.89 -10.86
CA LYS A 47 3.18 24.33 -9.48
C LYS A 47 2.09 23.88 -8.51
N TYR A 48 0.85 23.88 -8.95
CA TYR A 48 -0.29 23.42 -8.15
C TYR A 48 -0.24 21.90 -7.94
N ILE A 49 0.12 21.11 -8.96
CA ILE A 49 0.30 19.65 -8.81
C ILE A 49 1.41 19.36 -7.79
N CYS A 50 2.53 20.10 -7.86
CA CYS A 50 3.60 19.96 -6.88
C CYS A 50 3.14 20.29 -5.44
N TYR A 51 2.33 21.35 -5.28
CA TYR A 51 1.73 21.69 -3.99
C TYR A 51 0.80 20.57 -3.48
N LEU A 52 -0.08 20.04 -4.33
CA LEU A 52 -0.96 18.93 -3.99
C LEU A 52 -0.17 17.68 -3.57
N THR A 53 0.90 17.35 -4.30
CA THR A 53 1.76 16.21 -3.96
C THR A 53 2.32 16.34 -2.54
N LYS A 54 2.87 17.51 -2.20
CA LYS A 54 3.37 17.79 -0.84
C LYS A 54 2.25 17.73 0.20
N LYS A 55 1.08 18.30 -0.11
CA LYS A 55 -0.08 18.25 0.78
C LYS A 55 -0.50 16.81 1.10
N MET A 56 -0.47 15.92 0.10
CA MET A 56 -0.79 14.51 0.30
C MET A 56 0.26 13.79 1.17
N TYR A 57 1.52 14.16 1.10
CA TYR A 57 2.52 13.63 2.03
C TYR A 57 2.19 14.01 3.48
N TYR A 58 1.83 15.27 3.74
CA TYR A 58 1.38 15.66 5.09
C TYR A 58 0.11 14.93 5.52
N LEU A 59 -0.83 14.72 4.60
CA LEU A 59 -2.06 13.98 4.89
C LEU A 59 -1.80 12.49 5.16
N SER A 60 -0.78 11.88 4.58
CA SER A 60 -0.43 10.47 4.84
C SER A 60 0.14 10.24 6.24
N VAL A 61 0.74 11.27 6.86
CA VAL A 61 1.39 11.14 8.19
C VAL A 61 0.43 10.63 9.27
N PRO A 62 -0.77 11.22 9.49
CA PRO A 62 -1.69 10.72 10.51
C PRO A 62 -2.15 9.29 10.24
N PHE A 63 -2.28 8.87 8.97
CA PHE A 63 -2.63 7.49 8.63
C PHE A 63 -1.48 6.52 8.94
N ILE A 64 -0.24 6.93 8.70
CA ILE A 64 0.95 6.14 9.07
C ILE A 64 1.02 6.00 10.59
N ILE A 65 0.86 7.10 11.34
CA ILE A 65 0.85 7.08 12.82
C ILE A 65 -0.30 6.20 13.32
N GLY A 66 -1.51 6.34 12.76
CA GLY A 66 -2.66 5.52 13.09
C GLY A 66 -2.43 4.04 12.79
N THR A 67 -1.75 3.71 11.69
CA THR A 67 -1.37 2.32 11.37
C THR A 67 -0.37 1.77 12.37
N VAL A 68 0.63 2.55 12.77
CA VAL A 68 1.60 2.14 13.81
C VAL A 68 0.87 1.91 15.14
N PHE A 69 -0.02 2.80 15.54
CA PHE A 69 -0.85 2.62 16.73
C PHE A 69 -1.71 1.35 16.64
N LEU A 70 -2.32 1.12 15.46
CA LEU A 70 -3.12 -0.09 15.21
C LEU A 70 -2.28 -1.37 15.34
N ILE A 71 -1.02 -1.39 14.91
CA ILE A 71 -0.12 -2.55 15.10
C ILE A 71 0.00 -2.90 16.59
N PHE A 72 0.23 -1.89 17.45
CA PHE A 72 0.40 -2.13 18.89
C PHE A 72 -0.91 -2.55 19.58
N GLN A 73 -2.03 -1.99 19.17
CA GLN A 73 -3.35 -2.27 19.75
C GLN A 73 -4.12 -3.36 18.99
N PHE A 74 -3.51 -4.00 18.01
CA PHE A 74 -4.20 -4.88 17.07
C PHE A 74 -4.96 -6.00 17.79
N ARG A 75 -4.32 -6.70 18.72
CA ARG A 75 -4.94 -7.82 19.45
C ARG A 75 -6.14 -7.34 20.24
N PHE A 76 -6.02 -6.24 20.96
CA PHE A 76 -7.12 -5.68 21.75
C PHE A 76 -8.32 -5.29 20.87
N ILE A 77 -8.06 -4.62 19.76
CA ILE A 77 -9.11 -4.21 18.82
C ILE A 77 -9.76 -5.42 18.15
N SER A 78 -8.98 -6.41 17.72
CA SER A 78 -9.51 -7.61 17.09
C SER A 78 -10.34 -8.47 18.05
N ASP A 79 -9.93 -8.59 19.31
CA ASP A 79 -10.65 -9.35 20.34
C ASP A 79 -12.02 -8.71 20.63
N ILE A 80 -12.08 -7.38 20.71
CA ILE A 80 -13.36 -6.65 20.88
C ILE A 80 -14.24 -6.81 19.64
N TRP A 81 -13.66 -6.67 18.44
CA TRP A 81 -14.42 -6.70 17.20
C TRP A 81 -14.99 -8.07 16.88
N LEU A 82 -14.25 -9.13 17.18
CA LEU A 82 -14.65 -10.52 16.87
C LEU A 82 -15.36 -11.21 18.05
N GLY A 83 -15.23 -10.68 19.25
CA GLY A 83 -15.74 -11.31 20.46
C GLY A 83 -15.03 -12.62 20.87
N VAL A 84 -13.94 -12.97 20.17
CA VAL A 84 -13.13 -14.16 20.41
C VAL A 84 -11.65 -13.83 20.29
N ARG A 85 -10.81 -14.52 21.05
CA ARG A 85 -9.35 -14.40 20.93
C ARG A 85 -8.85 -15.25 19.79
N ILE A 86 -8.04 -14.64 18.93
CA ILE A 86 -7.37 -15.31 17.83
C ILE A 86 -5.87 -15.29 18.09
N ASP A 87 -5.23 -16.45 17.90
CA ASP A 87 -3.78 -16.54 17.90
C ASP A 87 -3.24 -16.17 16.52
N TYR A 88 -2.44 -15.09 16.49
CA TYR A 88 -1.81 -14.60 15.27
C TYR A 88 -0.38 -15.17 15.17
N PRO A 89 -0.02 -15.76 14.03
CA PRO A 89 1.36 -16.17 13.77
C PRO A 89 2.34 -15.03 13.97
N VAL A 90 3.54 -15.38 14.44
CA VAL A 90 4.60 -14.39 14.70
C VAL A 90 4.90 -13.59 13.44
N GLY A 91 4.92 -12.28 13.58
CA GLY A 91 5.22 -11.36 12.47
C GLY A 91 4.03 -10.99 11.58
N MET A 92 2.89 -11.68 11.65
CA MET A 92 1.75 -11.41 10.76
C MET A 92 1.17 -10.00 10.96
N ILE A 93 0.95 -9.58 12.20
CA ILE A 93 0.42 -8.24 12.51
C ILE A 93 1.36 -7.12 12.05
N PRO A 94 2.66 -7.09 12.44
CA PRO A 94 3.57 -6.04 11.97
C PRO A 94 3.77 -6.05 10.45
N LEU A 95 3.81 -7.22 9.80
CA LEU A 95 3.87 -7.28 8.33
C LEU A 95 2.61 -6.70 7.67
N GLY A 96 1.42 -6.95 8.24
CA GLY A 96 0.18 -6.34 7.78
C GLY A 96 0.19 -4.81 7.90
N GLY A 97 0.73 -4.30 9.00
CA GLY A 97 0.90 -2.86 9.19
C GLY A 97 1.94 -2.24 8.22
N ILE A 98 3.07 -2.91 8.00
CA ILE A 98 4.06 -2.47 7.00
C ILE A 98 3.42 -2.47 5.61
N TYR A 99 2.70 -3.53 5.24
CA TYR A 99 1.94 -3.58 3.99
C TYR A 99 0.98 -2.40 3.84
N CYS A 100 0.25 -2.05 4.91
CA CYS A 100 -0.67 -0.91 4.93
C CYS A 100 0.08 0.41 4.66
N ILE A 101 1.19 0.67 5.35
CA ILE A 101 2.00 1.88 5.19
C ILE A 101 2.54 1.98 3.76
N LEU A 102 3.11 0.89 3.23
CA LEU A 102 3.63 0.86 1.86
C LEU A 102 2.52 1.08 0.83
N THR A 103 1.32 0.54 1.08
CA THR A 103 0.15 0.71 0.21
C THR A 103 -0.34 2.17 0.21
N ILE A 104 -0.42 2.82 1.38
CA ILE A 104 -0.75 4.26 1.49
C ILE A 104 0.23 5.09 0.66
N TRP A 105 1.52 4.81 0.76
CA TRP A 105 2.56 5.49 0.00
C TRP A 105 2.43 5.26 -1.51
N CYS A 106 2.27 4.01 -1.94
CA CYS A 106 2.09 3.67 -3.36
C CYS A 106 0.81 4.27 -3.94
N ASN A 107 -0.32 4.22 -3.20
CA ASN A 107 -1.59 4.79 -3.65
C ASN A 107 -1.45 6.29 -3.88
N THR A 108 -0.81 7.03 -2.96
CA THR A 108 -0.56 8.46 -3.15
C THR A 108 0.06 8.73 -4.52
N HIS A 109 1.15 8.05 -4.86
CA HIS A 109 1.84 8.27 -6.13
C HIS A 109 1.07 7.75 -7.34
N SER A 110 0.35 6.62 -7.20
CA SER A 110 -0.48 6.06 -8.27
C SER A 110 -1.61 7.00 -8.68
N TYR A 111 -2.25 7.68 -7.72
CA TYR A 111 -3.28 8.66 -8.04
C TYR A 111 -2.71 9.88 -8.79
N PHE A 112 -1.48 10.31 -8.46
CA PHE A 112 -0.80 11.37 -9.21
C PHE A 112 -0.38 10.92 -10.61
N THR A 113 0.20 9.73 -10.78
CA THR A 113 0.54 9.21 -12.11
C THR A 113 -0.69 9.05 -12.99
N ASN A 114 -1.80 8.57 -12.42
CA ASN A 114 -3.08 8.45 -13.14
C ASN A 114 -3.64 9.83 -13.53
N GLY A 115 -3.63 10.80 -12.61
CA GLY A 115 -4.08 12.16 -12.88
C GLY A 115 -3.21 12.89 -13.91
N MET A 116 -1.92 12.61 -13.94
CA MET A 116 -0.99 13.11 -14.97
C MET A 116 -1.03 12.27 -16.26
N GLU A 117 -1.86 11.19 -16.33
CA GLU A 117 -1.95 10.26 -17.45
C GLU A 117 -0.62 9.57 -17.80
N ILE A 118 0.22 9.35 -16.80
CA ILE A 118 1.45 8.57 -16.90
C ILE A 118 1.09 7.12 -16.55
N LEU A 119 0.68 6.34 -17.55
CA LEU A 119 0.13 5.00 -17.32
C LEU A 119 1.10 3.87 -17.66
N ARG A 120 2.05 4.12 -18.57
CA ARG A 120 2.94 3.09 -19.11
C ARG A 120 3.91 2.58 -18.06
N GLU A 121 4.63 3.46 -17.40
CA GLU A 121 5.67 3.11 -16.43
C GLU A 121 5.10 2.41 -15.18
N PRO A 122 4.05 2.94 -14.52
CA PRO A 122 3.42 2.25 -13.39
C PRO A 122 2.88 0.87 -13.76
N LYS A 123 2.32 0.70 -14.97
CA LYS A 123 1.85 -0.60 -15.46
C LYS A 123 2.99 -1.61 -15.57
N ILE A 124 4.13 -1.22 -16.14
CA ILE A 124 5.32 -2.08 -16.28
C ILE A 124 5.83 -2.48 -14.89
N ILE A 125 5.93 -1.51 -13.96
CA ILE A 125 6.35 -1.75 -12.57
C ILE A 125 5.41 -2.76 -11.89
N GLY A 126 4.09 -2.61 -12.05
CA GLY A 126 3.11 -3.55 -11.50
C GLY A 126 3.25 -4.96 -12.06
N ILE A 127 3.52 -5.11 -13.37
CA ILE A 127 3.77 -6.42 -13.99
C ILE A 127 5.05 -7.05 -13.43
N ILE A 128 6.14 -6.30 -13.34
CA ILE A 128 7.41 -6.79 -12.78
C ILE A 128 7.20 -7.22 -11.33
N GLN A 129 6.52 -6.39 -10.54
CA GLN A 129 6.19 -6.72 -9.15
C GLN A 129 5.39 -8.02 -9.05
N ALA A 130 4.36 -8.20 -9.88
CA ALA A 130 3.52 -9.40 -9.87
C ALA A 130 4.32 -10.66 -10.23
N ILE A 131 5.18 -10.58 -11.26
CA ILE A 131 6.04 -11.69 -11.68
C ILE A 131 7.00 -12.12 -10.56
N ILE A 132 7.60 -11.17 -9.85
CA ILE A 132 8.54 -11.44 -8.76
C ILE A 132 7.80 -11.90 -7.49
N ASN A 133 6.59 -11.37 -7.25
CA ASN A 133 5.82 -11.67 -6.04
C ASN A 133 5.46 -13.16 -5.94
N ILE A 134 5.03 -13.78 -7.04
CA ILE A 134 4.59 -15.19 -7.02
C ILE A 134 5.69 -16.12 -6.51
N PRO A 135 6.88 -16.21 -7.17
CA PRO A 135 7.94 -17.12 -6.72
C PRO A 135 8.46 -16.76 -5.33
N LEU A 136 8.54 -15.48 -4.99
CA LEU A 136 9.05 -15.03 -3.69
C LEU A 136 8.09 -15.40 -2.56
N SER A 137 6.78 -15.21 -2.77
CA SER A 137 5.75 -15.60 -1.80
C SER A 137 5.72 -17.11 -1.59
N LEU A 138 5.85 -17.91 -2.65
CA LEU A 138 5.94 -19.37 -2.55
C LEU A 138 7.22 -19.80 -1.81
N PHE A 139 8.35 -19.16 -2.09
CA PHE A 139 9.60 -19.43 -1.40
C PHE A 139 9.48 -19.22 0.12
N PHE A 140 8.96 -18.05 0.55
CA PHE A 140 8.78 -17.77 1.97
C PHE A 140 7.71 -18.67 2.63
N ALA A 141 6.64 -18.99 1.91
CA ALA A 141 5.57 -19.79 2.44
C ALA A 141 5.96 -21.27 2.62
N GLU A 142 6.55 -21.85 1.58
CA GLU A 142 6.81 -23.31 1.50
C GLU A 142 8.23 -23.68 1.97
N VAL A 143 9.27 -22.97 1.49
CA VAL A 143 10.67 -23.33 1.81
C VAL A 143 11.01 -22.90 3.23
N LEU A 144 10.63 -21.68 3.64
CA LEU A 144 10.83 -21.18 5.00
C LEU A 144 9.70 -21.60 5.96
N LYS A 145 8.69 -22.32 5.49
CA LYS A 145 7.57 -22.83 6.28
C LYS A 145 6.81 -21.74 7.06
N MET A 146 6.79 -20.52 6.51
CA MET A 146 6.11 -19.37 7.13
C MET A 146 4.61 -19.32 6.80
N GLN A 147 4.11 -20.22 5.98
CA GLN A 147 2.69 -20.31 5.60
C GLN A 147 2.12 -18.96 5.11
N ALA A 148 0.94 -18.55 5.61
CA ALA A 148 0.29 -17.29 5.23
C ALA A 148 1.14 -16.05 5.56
N THR A 149 1.95 -16.08 6.62
CA THR A 149 2.88 -14.99 6.96
C THR A 149 3.96 -14.82 5.89
N GLY A 150 4.43 -15.94 5.30
CA GLY A 150 5.41 -15.94 4.22
C GLY A 150 4.86 -15.29 2.94
N VAL A 151 3.60 -15.55 2.59
CA VAL A 151 2.93 -14.89 1.46
C VAL A 151 2.88 -13.37 1.67
N LEU A 152 2.53 -12.94 2.88
CA LEU A 152 2.50 -11.51 3.22
C LEU A 152 3.90 -10.89 3.16
N LEU A 153 4.92 -11.58 3.66
CA LEU A 153 6.31 -11.14 3.58
C LEU A 153 6.77 -10.98 2.13
N GLY A 154 6.48 -11.94 1.26
CA GLY A 154 6.78 -11.86 -0.17
C GLY A 154 6.16 -10.62 -0.81
N THR A 155 4.91 -10.33 -0.47
CA THR A 155 4.19 -9.14 -0.95
C THR A 155 4.86 -7.86 -0.44
N VAL A 156 5.19 -7.77 0.85
CA VAL A 156 5.86 -6.60 1.45
C VAL A 156 7.21 -6.36 0.77
N VAL A 157 8.02 -7.40 0.57
CA VAL A 157 9.33 -7.27 -0.08
C VAL A 157 9.20 -6.78 -1.52
N THR A 158 8.26 -7.31 -2.29
CA THR A 158 8.08 -6.88 -3.69
C THR A 158 7.49 -5.48 -3.81
N MET A 159 6.77 -4.98 -2.81
CA MET A 159 6.26 -3.61 -2.78
C MET A 159 7.37 -2.55 -2.71
N PHE A 160 8.59 -2.89 -2.32
CA PHE A 160 9.70 -1.93 -2.38
C PHE A 160 10.01 -1.47 -3.82
N ILE A 161 9.64 -2.25 -4.84
CA ILE A 161 9.79 -1.86 -6.25
C ILE A 161 8.93 -0.61 -6.54
N PRO A 162 7.59 -0.63 -6.41
CA PRO A 162 6.77 0.55 -6.66
C PRO A 162 6.98 1.66 -5.62
N VAL A 163 7.31 1.34 -4.37
CA VAL A 163 7.61 2.32 -3.30
C VAL A 163 8.73 3.28 -3.70
N VAL A 164 9.74 2.79 -4.40
CA VAL A 164 10.87 3.61 -4.89
C VAL A 164 10.57 4.18 -6.27
N ALA A 165 10.04 3.38 -7.18
CA ALA A 165 9.89 3.76 -8.58
C ALA A 165 8.79 4.82 -8.81
N LEU A 166 7.64 4.71 -8.14
CA LEU A 166 6.53 5.64 -8.36
C LEU A 166 6.84 7.09 -7.96
N PRO A 167 7.44 7.37 -6.79
CA PRO A 167 7.89 8.72 -6.45
C PRO A 167 8.84 9.32 -7.49
N ILE A 168 9.79 8.51 -7.97
CA ILE A 168 10.76 8.95 -8.99
C ILE A 168 10.04 9.39 -10.27
N ILE A 169 9.06 8.63 -10.72
CA ILE A 169 8.25 8.96 -11.91
C ILE A 169 7.52 10.29 -11.70
N VAL A 170 6.82 10.44 -10.57
CA VAL A 170 6.06 11.66 -10.26
C VAL A 170 6.99 12.88 -10.23
N TRP A 171 8.07 12.80 -9.47
CA TRP A 171 8.99 13.94 -9.33
C TRP A 171 9.76 14.26 -10.60
N LYS A 172 10.17 13.25 -11.37
CA LYS A 172 10.80 13.45 -12.68
C LYS A 172 9.89 14.24 -13.63
N GLN A 173 8.59 13.91 -13.66
CA GLN A 173 7.62 14.63 -14.48
C GLN A 173 7.43 16.07 -14.00
N LEU A 174 7.26 16.25 -12.68
CA LEU A 174 7.08 17.59 -12.10
C LEU A 174 8.28 18.52 -12.35
N ILE A 175 9.51 18.00 -12.24
CA ILE A 175 10.73 18.77 -12.51
C ILE A 175 10.81 19.13 -13.99
N LYS A 176 10.56 18.17 -14.88
CA LYS A 176 10.60 18.37 -16.33
C LYS A 176 9.64 19.48 -16.80
N GLU A 177 8.42 19.46 -16.30
CA GLU A 177 7.37 20.40 -16.74
C GLU A 177 7.43 21.75 -16.02
N ARG A 178 8.05 21.82 -14.86
CA ARG A 178 8.27 23.09 -14.13
C ARG A 178 9.42 23.91 -14.74
N GLY A 179 10.33 23.27 -15.45
CA GLY A 179 11.46 23.93 -16.14
C GLY A 179 11.11 24.46 -17.54
N ARG A 180 9.90 24.21 -18.01
CA ARG A 180 9.32 24.75 -19.25
C ARG A 180 8.48 25.97 -18.97
#